data_2d5cc3854f535e3c6af0870de7401220
#
_entry.id   2d5cc3854f535e3c6af0870de7401220
#
_cell.length_a   1.000
_cell.length_b   1.000
_cell.length_c   1.000
_cell.angle_alpha   90.00
_cell.angle_beta   90.00
_cell.angle_gamma   90.00
#
_symmetry.space_group_name_H-M   'P 1'
#
loop_
_entity.id
_entity.type
_entity.pdbx_description
1 polymer ?
#
loop_
_entity_poly.entity_id
_entity_poly.type
_entity_poly.pdbx_seq_one_letter_code
_entity_poly.pdbx_strand_id
1 'polypeptide(L)'
;MPLMIPRIIHQTYKTSDVPDRVKGLMRTWADKNPGWKTRFYNDQECYKFVEREFPEYYDAYVSLPKDVERSDFFRYLIVLHSGGLYADIDTECRQPMDSYLRSTDTLVVGWENEFRTDEMAYSRHFVRRRQVLNWVFAGAPGHPALREICDHIARSA
;
A
#
# COMPACT_ATOMS: atom_id res chain seq x y z
N MET A 1 -11.94 -21.85 -0.08
CA MET A 1 -12.53 -20.63 0.48
C MET A 1 -12.07 -19.45 -0.37
N PRO A 2 -12.95 -18.55 -0.74
CA PRO A 2 -12.52 -17.37 -1.45
C PRO A 2 -11.57 -16.57 -0.56
N LEU A 3 -10.51 -16.01 -1.17
CA LEU A 3 -9.61 -15.09 -0.51
C LEU A 3 -10.43 -13.85 -0.13
N MET A 4 -10.47 -13.52 1.16
CA MET A 4 -11.13 -12.30 1.64
C MET A 4 -10.08 -11.28 2.06
N ILE A 5 -10.42 -10.00 1.93
CA ILE A 5 -9.57 -8.91 2.41
C ILE A 5 -9.74 -8.81 3.94
N PRO A 6 -8.69 -9.07 4.73
CA PRO A 6 -8.76 -8.92 6.19
C PRO A 6 -8.96 -7.46 6.60
N ARG A 7 -9.62 -7.24 7.74
CA ARG A 7 -9.82 -5.92 8.33
C ARG A 7 -8.56 -5.43 9.06
N ILE A 8 -7.54 -5.12 8.28
CA ILE A 8 -6.25 -4.62 8.76
C ILE A 8 -5.87 -3.42 7.91
N ILE A 9 -5.44 -2.33 8.55
CA ILE A 9 -4.89 -1.14 7.90
C ILE A 9 -3.41 -1.07 8.19
N HIS A 10 -2.59 -1.02 7.14
CA HIS A 10 -1.13 -0.91 7.21
C HIS A 10 -0.69 0.49 6.82
N GLN A 11 0.17 1.09 7.62
CA GLN A 11 0.79 2.39 7.37
C GLN A 11 2.27 2.35 7.70
N THR A 12 3.07 3.12 7.00
CA THR A 12 4.53 3.17 7.20
C THR A 12 5.02 4.61 7.38
N TYR A 13 6.11 4.76 8.12
CA TYR A 13 6.86 6.00 8.21
C TYR A 13 8.32 5.70 8.55
N LYS A 14 9.23 6.61 8.20
CA LYS A 14 10.67 6.42 8.39
C LYS A 14 11.08 6.11 9.83
N THR A 15 10.40 6.70 10.81
CA THR A 15 10.69 6.53 12.25
C THR A 15 9.41 6.36 13.05
N SER A 16 9.54 5.89 14.30
CA SER A 16 8.40 5.82 15.23
C SER A 16 7.97 7.19 15.77
N ASP A 17 8.83 8.21 15.62
CA ASP A 17 8.48 9.59 15.98
C ASP A 17 7.78 10.28 14.81
N VAL A 18 6.47 10.12 14.77
CA VAL A 18 5.60 10.66 13.72
C VAL A 18 5.15 12.06 14.10
N PRO A 19 5.25 13.06 13.19
CA PRO A 19 4.77 14.42 13.45
C PRO A 19 3.26 14.46 13.80
N ASP A 20 2.86 15.38 14.72
CA ASP A 20 1.48 15.44 15.21
C ASP A 20 0.44 15.63 14.11
N ARG A 21 0.76 16.43 13.09
CA ARG A 21 -0.10 16.59 11.91
C ARG A 21 -0.42 15.23 11.26
N VAL A 22 0.60 14.40 11.11
CA VAL A 22 0.46 13.08 10.48
C VAL A 22 -0.28 12.12 11.41
N LYS A 23 -0.02 12.16 12.73
CA LYS A 23 -0.80 11.41 13.73
C LYS A 23 -2.29 11.73 13.63
N GLY A 24 -2.65 12.99 13.37
CA GLY A 24 -4.04 13.41 13.14
C GLY A 24 -4.66 12.67 11.95
N LEU A 25 -3.95 12.58 10.83
CA LEU A 25 -4.40 11.84 9.64
C LEU A 25 -4.51 10.33 9.91
N MET A 26 -3.54 9.73 10.58
CA MET A 26 -3.59 8.31 10.99
C MET A 26 -4.82 7.99 11.83
N ARG A 27 -5.21 8.88 12.76
CA ARG A 27 -6.40 8.71 13.59
C ARG A 27 -7.68 8.63 12.78
N THR A 28 -7.77 9.36 11.66
CA THR A 28 -8.97 9.29 10.81
C THR A 28 -9.24 7.88 10.29
N TRP A 29 -8.18 7.11 10.02
CA TRP A 29 -8.30 5.71 9.60
C TRP A 29 -8.84 4.82 10.71
N ALA A 30 -8.33 4.96 11.93
CA ALA A 30 -8.80 4.20 13.10
C ALA A 30 -10.23 4.59 13.49
N ASP A 31 -10.52 5.89 13.54
CA ASP A 31 -11.82 6.42 13.99
C ASP A 31 -12.96 6.04 13.03
N LYS A 32 -12.69 6.05 11.72
CA LYS A 32 -13.67 5.66 10.70
C LYS A 32 -13.85 4.15 10.57
N ASN A 33 -12.90 3.36 11.07
CA ASN A 33 -12.89 1.90 10.93
C ASN A 33 -12.71 1.20 12.31
N PRO A 34 -13.64 1.37 13.26
CA PRO A 34 -13.44 0.89 14.64
C PRO A 34 -13.33 -0.63 14.77
N GLY A 35 -13.78 -1.39 13.76
CA GLY A 35 -13.64 -2.84 13.70
C GLY A 35 -12.37 -3.34 13.01
N TRP A 36 -11.49 -2.43 12.57
CA TRP A 36 -10.26 -2.76 11.86
C TRP A 36 -9.05 -2.66 12.78
N LYS A 37 -8.08 -3.55 12.58
CA LYS A 37 -6.77 -3.45 13.26
C LYS A 37 -5.89 -2.48 12.48
N THR A 38 -5.25 -1.54 13.18
CA THR A 38 -4.22 -0.68 12.58
C THR A 38 -2.84 -1.24 12.88
N ARG A 39 -1.98 -1.25 11.88
CA ARG A 39 -0.59 -1.67 11.96
C ARG A 39 0.31 -0.58 11.39
N PHE A 40 1.30 -0.22 12.17
CA PHE A 40 2.31 0.77 11.80
C PHE A 40 3.68 0.12 11.73
N TYR A 41 4.50 0.54 10.78
CA TYR A 41 5.86 0.03 10.58
C TYR A 41 6.81 1.18 10.33
N ASN A 42 7.89 1.27 11.10
CA ASN A 42 9.02 2.13 10.75
C ASN A 42 9.98 1.41 9.79
N ASP A 43 10.98 2.13 9.26
CA ASP A 43 11.90 1.56 8.27
C ASP A 43 12.62 0.31 8.77
N GLN A 44 13.06 0.28 10.04
CA GLN A 44 13.74 -0.88 10.61
C GLN A 44 12.82 -2.10 10.68
N GLU A 45 11.55 -1.89 11.03
CA GLU A 45 10.55 -2.95 11.06
C GLU A 45 10.23 -3.45 9.67
N CYS A 46 10.21 -2.57 8.66
CA CYS A 46 10.07 -2.96 7.27
C CYS A 46 11.22 -3.86 6.81
N TYR A 47 12.49 -3.49 7.07
CA TYR A 47 13.65 -4.32 6.74
C TYR A 47 13.57 -5.70 7.38
N LYS A 48 13.32 -5.77 8.69
CA LYS A 48 13.21 -7.03 9.42
C LYS A 48 12.06 -7.90 8.91
N PHE A 49 10.95 -7.27 8.55
CA PHE A 49 9.81 -7.96 7.98
C PHE A 49 10.15 -8.60 6.63
N VAL A 50 10.76 -7.85 5.72
CA VAL A 50 11.13 -8.37 4.38
C VAL A 50 12.17 -9.48 4.50
N GLU A 51 13.19 -9.30 5.33
CA GLU A 51 14.22 -10.32 5.59
C GLU A 51 13.62 -11.64 6.08
N ARG A 52 12.64 -11.57 6.98
CA ARG A 52 12.03 -12.74 7.59
C ARG A 52 10.98 -13.41 6.71
N GLU A 53 10.08 -12.62 6.12
CA GLU A 53 8.88 -13.14 5.44
C GLU A 53 9.07 -13.32 3.93
N PHE A 54 10.02 -12.59 3.34
CA PHE A 54 10.32 -12.60 1.92
C PHE A 54 11.83 -12.61 1.65
N PRO A 55 12.57 -13.61 2.16
CA PRO A 55 14.01 -13.70 1.95
C PRO A 55 14.39 -13.68 0.47
N GLU A 56 13.52 -14.17 -0.41
CA GLU A 56 13.69 -14.16 -1.87
C GLU A 56 13.69 -12.75 -2.49
N TYR A 57 13.09 -11.77 -1.82
CA TYR A 57 13.06 -10.38 -2.27
C TYR A 57 14.00 -9.45 -1.50
N TYR A 58 14.65 -9.95 -0.46
CA TYR A 58 15.43 -9.11 0.44
C TYR A 58 16.58 -8.37 -0.26
N ASP A 59 17.36 -9.07 -1.10
CA ASP A 59 18.47 -8.46 -1.84
C ASP A 59 17.97 -7.36 -2.78
N ALA A 60 16.87 -7.59 -3.49
CA ALA A 60 16.24 -6.58 -4.34
C ALA A 60 15.75 -5.39 -3.50
N TYR A 61 15.12 -5.65 -2.35
CA TYR A 61 14.60 -4.61 -1.46
C TYR A 61 15.72 -3.69 -0.93
N VAL A 62 16.83 -4.25 -0.49
CA VAL A 62 17.95 -3.47 0.05
C VAL A 62 18.76 -2.75 -1.03
N SER A 63 18.75 -3.27 -2.28
CA SER A 63 19.46 -2.65 -3.42
C SER A 63 18.78 -1.39 -3.95
N LEU A 64 17.49 -1.20 -3.67
CA LEU A 64 16.76 0.00 -4.09
C LEU A 64 17.42 1.26 -3.51
N PRO A 65 17.79 2.23 -4.35
CA PRO A 65 18.66 3.36 -3.93
C PRO A 65 17.92 4.38 -3.06
N LYS A 66 16.59 4.47 -3.15
CA LYS A 66 15.81 5.50 -2.45
C LYS A 66 14.86 4.90 -1.44
N ASP A 67 14.70 5.58 -0.30
CA ASP A 67 13.75 5.18 0.75
C ASP A 67 12.31 5.10 0.24
N VAL A 68 11.91 6.01 -0.65
CA VAL A 68 10.58 5.99 -1.26
C VAL A 68 10.35 4.73 -2.11
N GLU A 69 11.35 4.26 -2.84
CA GLU A 69 11.25 3.03 -3.66
C GLU A 69 11.11 1.80 -2.76
N ARG A 70 11.83 1.74 -1.64
CA ARG A 70 11.65 0.69 -0.62
C ARG A 70 10.27 0.73 0.01
N SER A 71 9.77 1.93 0.33
CA SER A 71 8.42 2.11 0.84
C SER A 71 7.36 1.66 -0.18
N ASP A 72 7.57 2.00 -1.46
CA ASP A 72 6.69 1.55 -2.55
C ASP A 72 6.71 0.02 -2.72
N PHE A 73 7.84 -0.62 -2.54
CA PHE A 73 7.91 -2.08 -2.58
C PHE A 73 7.27 -2.71 -1.34
N PHE A 74 7.55 -2.17 -0.15
CA PHE A 74 7.02 -2.69 1.11
C PHE A 74 5.48 -2.71 1.14
N ARG A 75 4.80 -1.69 0.61
CA ARG A 75 3.33 -1.65 0.61
C ARG A 75 2.70 -2.85 -0.10
N TYR A 76 3.30 -3.31 -1.19
CA TYR A 76 2.84 -4.51 -1.89
C TYR A 76 3.18 -5.78 -1.12
N LEU A 77 4.38 -5.87 -0.53
CA LEU A 77 4.81 -7.03 0.24
C LEU A 77 3.93 -7.25 1.48
N ILE A 78 3.62 -6.20 2.23
CA ILE A 78 2.80 -6.34 3.44
C ILE A 78 1.36 -6.77 3.14
N VAL A 79 0.76 -6.23 2.07
CA VAL A 79 -0.58 -6.65 1.65
C VAL A 79 -0.55 -8.05 1.02
N LEU A 80 0.50 -8.40 0.26
CA LEU A 80 0.69 -9.76 -0.25
C LEU A 80 0.77 -10.79 0.88
N HIS A 81 1.48 -10.48 1.96
CA HIS A 81 1.66 -11.38 3.09
C HIS A 81 0.40 -11.47 3.96
N SER A 82 -0.08 -10.35 4.45
CA SER A 82 -1.10 -10.29 5.51
C SER A 82 -2.50 -9.99 4.99
N GLY A 83 -2.61 -9.56 3.75
CA GLY A 83 -3.84 -8.94 3.25
C GLY A 83 -4.18 -7.65 3.99
N GLY A 84 -5.34 -7.09 3.68
CA GLY A 84 -5.82 -5.86 4.29
C GLY A 84 -5.68 -4.66 3.36
N LEU A 85 -5.70 -3.48 3.95
CA LEU A 85 -5.59 -2.20 3.26
C LEU A 85 -4.24 -1.56 3.61
N TYR A 86 -3.54 -1.08 2.60
CA TYR A 86 -2.43 -0.15 2.77
C TYR A 86 -2.92 1.29 2.51
N ALA A 87 -2.49 2.22 3.34
CA ALA A 87 -2.74 3.65 3.15
C ALA A 87 -1.50 4.44 3.52
N ASP A 88 -1.06 5.35 2.64
CA ASP A 88 0.02 6.28 2.97
C ASP A 88 -0.36 7.11 4.21
N ILE A 89 0.62 7.38 5.05
CA ILE A 89 0.42 7.99 6.38
C ILE A 89 -0.10 9.44 6.32
N ASP A 90 0.08 10.11 5.19
CA ASP A 90 -0.35 11.48 4.92
C ASP A 90 -1.73 11.55 4.23
N THR A 91 -2.47 10.45 4.22
CA THR A 91 -3.82 10.36 3.67
C THR A 91 -4.89 10.45 4.76
N GLU A 92 -6.03 11.04 4.42
CA GLU A 92 -7.21 11.17 5.28
C GLU A 92 -8.28 10.13 4.92
N CYS A 93 -8.76 9.38 5.91
CA CYS A 93 -9.92 8.51 5.74
C CYS A 93 -11.21 9.29 5.96
N ARG A 94 -12.01 9.48 4.90
CA ARG A 94 -13.24 10.25 4.97
C ARG A 94 -14.48 9.42 5.25
N GLN A 95 -14.46 8.14 4.84
CA GLN A 95 -15.60 7.23 5.01
C GLN A 95 -15.12 5.85 5.45
N PRO A 96 -15.94 5.07 6.17
CA PRO A 96 -15.61 3.71 6.57
C PRO A 96 -15.26 2.82 5.36
N MET A 97 -14.22 2.01 5.50
CA MET A 97 -13.81 1.10 4.43
C MET A 97 -14.87 0.04 4.12
N ASP A 98 -15.68 -0.34 5.10
CA ASP A 98 -16.80 -1.26 4.91
C ASP A 98 -17.88 -0.71 3.95
N SER A 99 -17.87 0.58 3.63
CA SER A 99 -18.73 1.17 2.60
C SER A 99 -18.22 0.97 1.17
N TYR A 100 -16.94 0.65 1.00
CA TYR A 100 -16.29 0.44 -0.29
C TYR A 100 -16.00 -1.03 -0.60
N LEU A 101 -15.72 -1.84 0.43
CA LEU A 101 -15.32 -3.23 0.28
C LEU A 101 -16.53 -4.16 0.35
N ARG A 102 -16.61 -5.06 -0.61
CA ARG A 102 -17.60 -6.16 -0.63
C ARG A 102 -16.94 -7.43 -0.09
N SER A 103 -17.74 -8.32 0.47
CA SER A 103 -17.26 -9.61 0.99
C SER A 103 -16.65 -10.53 -0.08
N THR A 104 -16.89 -10.24 -1.35
CA THR A 104 -16.37 -10.99 -2.50
C THR A 104 -15.11 -10.36 -3.13
N ASP A 105 -14.73 -9.16 -2.69
CA ASP A 105 -13.58 -8.48 -3.24
C ASP A 105 -12.27 -9.15 -2.78
N THR A 106 -11.36 -9.35 -3.71
CA THR A 106 -10.03 -9.93 -3.45
C THR A 106 -8.91 -8.93 -3.71
N LEU A 107 -9.18 -7.89 -4.52
CA LEU A 107 -8.30 -6.76 -4.77
C LEU A 107 -9.15 -5.53 -5.10
N VAL A 108 -8.90 -4.43 -4.39
CA VAL A 108 -9.54 -3.14 -4.63
C VAL A 108 -8.47 -2.08 -4.83
N VAL A 109 -8.53 -1.43 -5.97
CA VAL A 109 -7.62 -0.35 -6.38
C VAL A 109 -8.43 0.86 -6.83
N GLY A 110 -7.84 2.04 -6.73
CA GLY A 110 -8.44 3.28 -7.21
C GLY A 110 -7.69 3.86 -8.41
N TRP A 111 -8.32 4.82 -9.05
CA TRP A 111 -7.68 5.64 -10.08
C TRP A 111 -7.08 6.89 -9.44
N GLU A 112 -5.81 7.15 -9.70
CA GLU A 112 -5.17 8.41 -9.29
C GLU A 112 -5.67 9.56 -10.17
N ASN A 113 -5.67 9.30 -11.49
CA ASN A 113 -6.16 10.25 -12.47
C ASN A 113 -6.74 9.54 -13.68
N GLU A 114 -7.68 10.23 -14.34
CA GLU A 114 -8.22 9.85 -15.64
C GLU A 114 -8.29 11.09 -16.52
N PHE A 115 -7.50 11.11 -17.57
CA PHE A 115 -7.44 12.21 -18.54
C PHE A 115 -8.17 11.85 -19.84
N ARG A 116 -8.73 12.86 -20.52
CA ARG A 116 -9.41 12.64 -21.79
C ARG A 116 -8.45 12.23 -22.91
N THR A 117 -7.24 12.78 -22.91
CA THR A 117 -6.21 12.52 -23.93
C THR A 117 -4.86 12.25 -23.28
N ASP A 118 -3.95 11.60 -24.02
CA ASP A 118 -2.57 11.38 -23.58
C ASP A 118 -1.81 12.70 -23.42
N GLU A 119 -2.07 13.68 -24.29
CA GLU A 119 -1.48 15.03 -24.22
C GLU A 119 -1.83 15.72 -22.89
N MET A 120 -3.08 15.60 -22.44
CA MET A 120 -3.50 16.13 -21.13
C MET A 120 -2.76 15.44 -19.99
N ALA A 121 -2.56 14.13 -20.06
CA ALA A 121 -1.80 13.38 -19.06
C ALA A 121 -0.33 13.86 -19.02
N TYR A 122 0.33 13.93 -20.17
CA TYR A 122 1.73 14.38 -20.26
C TYR A 122 1.93 15.83 -19.80
N SER A 123 1.01 16.74 -20.13
CA SER A 123 1.06 18.14 -19.67
C SER A 123 0.95 18.28 -18.15
N ARG A 124 0.42 17.27 -17.46
CA ARG A 124 0.30 17.17 -16.01
C ARG A 124 1.35 16.25 -15.37
N HIS A 125 2.37 15.87 -16.15
CA HIS A 125 3.46 14.97 -15.71
C HIS A 125 3.02 13.53 -15.41
N PHE A 126 1.93 13.07 -15.97
CA PHE A 126 1.49 11.68 -15.88
C PHE A 126 1.93 10.88 -17.11
N VAL A 127 2.35 9.65 -16.88
CA VAL A 127 2.85 8.75 -17.93
C VAL A 127 1.70 8.14 -18.74
N ARG A 128 0.50 8.07 -18.19
CA ARG A 128 -0.66 7.42 -18.79
C ARG A 128 -1.94 8.21 -18.55
N ARG A 129 -2.90 8.07 -19.47
CA ARG A 129 -4.25 8.63 -19.32
C ARG A 129 -4.97 8.13 -18.06
N ARG A 130 -4.80 6.85 -17.76
CA ARG A 130 -5.31 6.22 -16.55
C ARG A 130 -4.15 5.67 -15.76
N GLN A 131 -4.05 6.06 -14.52
CA GLN A 131 -3.03 5.58 -13.60
C GLN A 131 -3.70 5.05 -12.35
N VAL A 132 -3.42 3.79 -12.02
CA VAL A 132 -3.84 3.19 -10.76
C VAL A 132 -3.00 3.84 -9.66
N LEU A 133 -3.66 4.32 -8.62
CA LEU A 133 -2.97 4.84 -7.45
C LEU A 133 -2.34 3.69 -6.65
N ASN A 134 -1.22 3.97 -6.00
CA ASN A 134 -0.51 3.01 -5.16
C ASN A 134 -0.48 3.41 -3.68
N TRP A 135 -0.97 4.59 -3.35
CA TRP A 135 -0.94 5.13 -2.00
C TRP A 135 -2.12 4.69 -1.11
N VAL A 136 -3.18 4.12 -1.68
CA VAL A 136 -4.27 3.41 -0.99
C VAL A 136 -4.77 2.26 -1.86
N PHE A 137 -4.73 1.04 -1.35
CA PHE A 137 -5.33 -0.13 -2.00
C PHE A 137 -5.57 -1.23 -0.97
N ALA A 138 -6.42 -2.19 -1.31
CA ALA A 138 -6.70 -3.32 -0.44
C ALA A 138 -6.60 -4.65 -1.21
N GLY A 139 -6.11 -5.69 -0.57
CA GLY A 139 -5.93 -6.99 -1.19
C GLY A 139 -6.07 -8.14 -0.22
N ALA A 140 -6.48 -9.29 -0.73
CA ALA A 140 -6.44 -10.55 0.00
C ALA A 140 -4.98 -11.05 0.11
N PRO A 141 -4.60 -11.76 1.18
CA PRO A 141 -3.27 -12.32 1.30
C PRO A 141 -3.01 -13.32 0.15
N GLY A 142 -1.80 -13.29 -0.38
CA GLY A 142 -1.39 -14.17 -1.48
C GLY A 142 -2.00 -13.84 -2.84
N HIS A 143 -2.61 -12.66 -3.01
CA HIS A 143 -3.27 -12.30 -4.27
C HIS A 143 -2.28 -12.31 -5.45
N PRO A 144 -2.59 -13.02 -6.57
CA PRO A 144 -1.63 -13.25 -7.66
C PRO A 144 -1.15 -11.97 -8.34
N ALA A 145 -2.02 -10.96 -8.49
CA ALA A 145 -1.60 -9.68 -9.07
C ALA A 145 -0.57 -8.94 -8.18
N LEU A 146 -0.69 -9.03 -6.85
CA LEU A 146 0.30 -8.45 -5.94
C LEU A 146 1.62 -9.21 -6.01
N ARG A 147 1.57 -10.54 -6.15
CA ARG A 147 2.78 -11.37 -6.37
C ARG A 147 3.50 -10.95 -7.65
N GLU A 148 2.78 -10.82 -8.75
CA GLU A 148 3.36 -10.41 -10.03
C GLU A 148 3.98 -9.00 -9.98
N ILE A 149 3.36 -8.05 -9.25
CA ILE A 149 3.94 -6.72 -9.01
C ILE A 149 5.26 -6.85 -8.25
N CYS A 150 5.29 -7.62 -7.16
CA CYS A 150 6.50 -7.82 -6.36
C CYS A 150 7.61 -8.49 -7.18
N ASP A 151 7.30 -9.51 -7.95
CA ASP A 151 8.24 -10.19 -8.84
C ASP A 151 8.80 -9.22 -9.90
N HIS A 152 7.95 -8.36 -10.45
CA HIS A 152 8.38 -7.37 -11.44
C HIS A 152 9.32 -6.31 -10.82
N ILE A 153 8.99 -5.79 -9.65
CA ILE A 153 9.86 -4.85 -8.93
C ILE A 153 11.21 -5.50 -8.64
N ALA A 154 11.21 -6.72 -8.10
CA ALA A 154 12.45 -7.42 -7.75
C ALA A 154 13.35 -7.72 -8.97
N ARG A 155 12.77 -7.97 -10.14
CA ARG A 155 13.55 -8.13 -11.38
C ARG A 155 14.11 -6.82 -11.94
N SER A 156 13.57 -5.69 -11.52
CA SER A 156 13.93 -4.34 -12.01
C SER A 156 14.84 -3.57 -11.04
N ALA A 157 15.07 -4.12 -9.86
CA ALA A 157 15.86 -3.52 -8.79
C ALA A 157 17.39 -3.62 -9.01
#